data_52fbb0bab8aa8ea4e559c211d6a0f536
#
_entry.id   52fbb0bab8aa8ea4e559c211d6a0f536
#
_cell.length_a   1.000
_cell.length_b   1.000
_cell.length_c   1.000
_cell.angle_alpha   90.00
_cell.angle_beta   90.00
_cell.angle_gamma   90.00
#
_symmetry.space_group_name_H-M   'P 1'
#
loop_
_entity.id
_entity.type
_entity.pdbx_description
1 polymer ?
#
loop_
_entity_poly.entity_id
_entity_poly.type
_entity_poly.pdbx_seq_one_letter_code
_entity_poly.pdbx_strand_id
1 'polypeptide(L)'
;MNCEAVQTGNLAEKYVLGQMPESDQTAFEEHYYLCDRCLNEVRMLQALQAAAQATPARRRAVVSNWTWGAIAAVLVGAACLGALPLWRRQPVGSTPIAVANPPAGAADGYDAAIRLLARAEAPRYVPSRLRGASASQEDAFRAAMEPYMRGDYGAAAEALRPLAKPLPDSVAAEFYLGICLLMTGNAEGAAQQLRAVEAQGDTPYLEPARFYLAKALLSGSDVQGARHALELAIGMRGDREADARQLLDRMRALPKQP
;
A
#
# COMPACT_ATOMS: atom_id res chain seq x y z
N MET A 1 -5.07 -37.80 -0.81
CA MET A 1 -5.09 -36.96 -2.02
C MET A 1 -3.71 -36.28 -2.20
N ASN A 2 -3.26 -35.95 -3.43
CA ASN A 2 -1.97 -35.26 -3.64
C ASN A 2 -2.19 -33.95 -4.42
N CYS A 3 -1.17 -33.05 -4.44
CA CYS A 3 -1.27 -31.74 -5.10
C CYS A 3 -1.54 -31.83 -6.61
N GLU A 4 -1.05 -32.86 -7.27
CA GLU A 4 -1.25 -33.04 -8.71
C GLU A 4 -2.72 -33.36 -9.04
N ALA A 5 -3.36 -34.22 -8.24
CA ALA A 5 -4.78 -34.53 -8.36
C ALA A 5 -5.65 -33.28 -8.09
N VAL A 6 -5.25 -32.42 -7.14
CA VAL A 6 -5.94 -31.16 -6.82
C VAL A 6 -5.91 -30.22 -8.04
N GLN A 7 -4.75 -30.06 -8.68
CA GLN A 7 -4.60 -29.18 -9.82
C GLN A 7 -5.28 -29.72 -11.08
N THR A 8 -5.09 -31.00 -11.39
CA THR A 8 -5.69 -31.63 -12.59
C THR A 8 -7.21 -31.63 -12.51
N GLY A 9 -7.78 -31.80 -11.30
CA GLY A 9 -9.22 -31.82 -11.09
C GLY A 9 -9.87 -30.46 -10.85
N ASN A 10 -9.09 -29.35 -10.79
CA ASN A 10 -9.54 -28.02 -10.37
C ASN A 10 -10.32 -28.04 -9.04
N LEU A 11 -9.84 -28.88 -8.10
CA LEU A 11 -10.59 -29.16 -6.87
C LEU A 11 -10.69 -27.93 -5.96
N ALA A 12 -9.69 -27.07 -5.92
CA ALA A 12 -9.72 -25.83 -5.17
C ALA A 12 -10.85 -24.89 -5.66
N GLU A 13 -11.02 -24.74 -6.97
CA GLU A 13 -12.07 -23.93 -7.56
C GLU A 13 -13.47 -24.52 -7.27
N LYS A 14 -13.64 -25.82 -7.48
CA LYS A 14 -14.91 -26.52 -7.18
C LYS A 14 -15.30 -26.41 -5.71
N TYR A 15 -14.33 -26.47 -4.81
CA TYR A 15 -14.53 -26.30 -3.37
C TYR A 15 -15.03 -24.90 -3.03
N VAL A 16 -14.36 -23.87 -3.54
CA VAL A 16 -14.71 -22.46 -3.28
C VAL A 16 -16.07 -22.09 -3.88
N LEU A 17 -16.42 -22.68 -5.04
CA LEU A 17 -17.73 -22.47 -5.69
C LEU A 17 -18.87 -23.34 -5.09
N GLY A 18 -18.58 -24.20 -4.10
CA GLY A 18 -19.58 -25.11 -3.53
C GLY A 18 -20.07 -26.20 -4.50
N GLN A 19 -19.25 -26.55 -5.50
CA GLN A 19 -19.57 -27.52 -6.55
C GLN A 19 -18.92 -28.89 -6.34
N MET A 20 -18.29 -29.10 -5.19
CA MET A 20 -17.63 -30.34 -4.84
C MET A 20 -18.61 -31.31 -4.18
N PRO A 21 -18.64 -32.60 -4.58
CA PRO A 21 -19.42 -33.63 -3.88
C PRO A 21 -18.94 -33.79 -2.43
N GLU A 22 -19.87 -34.03 -1.52
CA GLU A 22 -19.58 -34.12 -0.07
C GLU A 22 -18.56 -35.21 0.26
N SER A 23 -18.58 -36.34 -0.51
CA SER A 23 -17.60 -37.39 -0.39
C SER A 23 -16.16 -36.99 -0.67
N ASP A 24 -15.96 -36.03 -1.59
CA ASP A 24 -14.65 -35.60 -2.03
C ASP A 24 -14.15 -34.40 -1.19
N GLN A 25 -15.08 -33.66 -0.59
CA GLN A 25 -14.80 -32.50 0.23
C GLN A 25 -13.93 -32.84 1.44
N THR A 26 -14.27 -33.91 2.19
CA THR A 26 -13.50 -34.35 3.37
C THR A 26 -12.07 -34.73 2.99
N ALA A 27 -11.89 -35.48 1.91
CA ALA A 27 -10.56 -35.87 1.44
C ALA A 27 -9.73 -34.70 0.91
N PHE A 28 -10.40 -33.69 0.35
CA PHE A 28 -9.76 -32.44 -0.08
C PHE A 28 -9.36 -31.58 1.12
N GLU A 29 -10.23 -31.45 2.12
CA GLU A 29 -9.97 -30.68 3.35
C GLU A 29 -8.79 -31.25 4.13
N GLU A 30 -8.71 -32.55 4.32
CA GLU A 30 -7.56 -33.21 4.94
C GLU A 30 -6.24 -32.89 4.25
N HIS A 31 -6.25 -32.79 2.91
CA HIS A 31 -5.05 -32.46 2.15
C HIS A 31 -4.70 -30.97 2.25
N TYR A 32 -5.67 -30.08 1.96
CA TYR A 32 -5.33 -28.65 1.84
C TYR A 32 -5.00 -27.99 3.17
N TYR A 33 -5.50 -28.50 4.31
CA TYR A 33 -5.10 -28.02 5.65
C TYR A 33 -3.64 -28.36 6.00
N LEU A 34 -3.08 -29.40 5.40
CA LEU A 34 -1.71 -29.84 5.63
C LEU A 34 -0.73 -29.40 4.53
N CYS A 35 -1.22 -28.81 3.46
CA CYS A 35 -0.44 -28.41 2.29
C CYS A 35 -0.51 -26.91 2.05
N ASP A 36 0.56 -26.18 2.37
CA ASP A 36 0.63 -24.72 2.20
C ASP A 36 0.29 -24.23 0.78
N ARG A 37 0.70 -24.98 -0.25
CA ARG A 37 0.42 -24.66 -1.64
C ARG A 37 -1.09 -24.68 -1.93
N CYS A 38 -1.79 -25.73 -1.56
CA CYS A 38 -3.22 -25.87 -1.80
C CYS A 38 -4.03 -24.93 -0.90
N LEU A 39 -3.57 -24.69 0.34
CA LEU A 39 -4.17 -23.72 1.25
C LEU A 39 -4.10 -22.29 0.69
N ASN A 40 -2.96 -21.90 0.13
CA ASN A 40 -2.80 -20.57 -0.50
C ASN A 40 -3.67 -20.42 -1.76
N GLU A 41 -3.82 -21.48 -2.56
CA GLU A 41 -4.69 -21.50 -3.73
C GLU A 41 -6.17 -21.30 -3.34
N VAL A 42 -6.67 -22.03 -2.34
CA VAL A 42 -8.03 -21.84 -1.81
C VAL A 42 -8.24 -20.43 -1.29
N ARG A 43 -7.28 -19.88 -0.51
CA ARG A 43 -7.37 -18.49 0.00
C ARG A 43 -7.41 -17.45 -1.11
N MET A 44 -6.61 -17.64 -2.15
CA MET A 44 -6.61 -16.74 -3.31
C MET A 44 -7.95 -16.75 -4.02
N LEU A 45 -8.52 -17.93 -4.28
CA LEU A 45 -9.83 -18.06 -4.93
C LEU A 45 -10.97 -17.47 -4.07
N GLN A 46 -10.95 -17.67 -2.76
CA GLN A 46 -11.90 -17.03 -1.85
C GLN A 46 -11.80 -15.50 -1.86
N ALA A 47 -10.59 -14.95 -1.91
CA ALA A 47 -10.38 -13.51 -2.01
C ALA A 47 -10.92 -12.95 -3.32
N LEU A 48 -10.71 -13.64 -4.45
CA LEU A 48 -11.26 -13.27 -5.75
C LEU A 48 -12.79 -13.31 -5.76
N GLN A 49 -13.40 -14.34 -5.17
CA GLN A 49 -14.85 -14.45 -5.05
C GLN A 49 -15.44 -13.32 -4.20
N ALA A 50 -14.81 -13.00 -3.07
CA ALA A 50 -15.22 -11.89 -2.21
C ALA A 50 -15.11 -10.55 -2.94
N ALA A 51 -14.03 -10.31 -3.71
CA ALA A 51 -13.85 -9.11 -4.51
C ALA A 51 -14.91 -8.99 -5.62
N ALA A 52 -15.25 -10.10 -6.27
CA ALA A 52 -16.30 -10.13 -7.31
C ALA A 52 -17.69 -9.81 -6.72
N GLN A 53 -17.96 -10.26 -5.49
CA GLN A 53 -19.22 -9.97 -4.78
C GLN A 53 -19.27 -8.54 -4.23
N ALA A 54 -18.11 -7.96 -3.85
CA ALA A 54 -18.00 -6.60 -3.35
C ALA A 54 -18.10 -5.52 -4.45
N THR A 55 -18.02 -5.90 -5.73
CA THR A 55 -18.16 -4.94 -6.82
C THR A 55 -19.64 -4.55 -6.91
N PRO A 56 -20.05 -3.32 -6.54
CA PRO A 56 -21.44 -2.91 -6.69
C PRO A 56 -21.78 -3.01 -8.17
N ALA A 57 -22.82 -3.77 -8.49
CA ALA A 57 -23.36 -3.84 -9.85
C ALA A 57 -23.48 -2.41 -10.35
N ARG A 58 -22.62 -2.03 -11.32
CA ARG A 58 -22.65 -0.73 -11.97
C ARG A 58 -24.06 -0.57 -12.50
N ARG A 59 -24.93 0.12 -11.74
CA ARG A 59 -26.27 0.50 -12.20
C ARG A 59 -26.02 1.21 -13.51
N ARG A 60 -26.38 0.58 -14.63
CA ARG A 60 -26.52 1.24 -15.92
C ARG A 60 -27.48 2.38 -15.67
N ALA A 61 -26.96 3.59 -15.51
CA ALA A 61 -27.75 4.79 -15.58
C ALA A 61 -28.45 4.74 -16.93
N VAL A 62 -29.74 4.48 -16.90
CA VAL A 62 -30.62 4.70 -18.05
C VAL A 62 -30.57 6.22 -18.24
N VAL A 63 -29.75 6.67 -19.17
CA VAL A 63 -29.72 8.05 -19.62
C VAL A 63 -31.07 8.28 -20.32
N SER A 64 -31.98 8.90 -19.58
CA SER A 64 -33.24 9.37 -20.13
C SER A 64 -32.94 10.38 -21.25
N ASN A 65 -33.38 10.09 -22.46
CA ASN A 65 -33.19 10.88 -23.68
C ASN A 65 -33.88 12.27 -23.67
N TRP A 66 -34.05 12.89 -22.49
CA TRP A 66 -34.80 14.16 -22.42
C TRP A 66 -33.97 15.42 -22.24
N THR A 67 -32.66 15.38 -22.46
CA THR A 67 -31.80 16.59 -22.32
C THR A 67 -31.10 17.06 -23.60
N TRP A 68 -31.55 16.62 -24.79
CA TRP A 68 -30.98 17.08 -26.08
C TRP A 68 -31.60 18.37 -26.62
N GLY A 69 -32.51 19.01 -25.90
CA GLY A 69 -33.27 20.19 -26.33
C GLY A 69 -32.74 21.56 -25.91
N ALA A 70 -31.66 21.67 -25.12
CA ALA A 70 -31.32 22.95 -24.48
C ALA A 70 -29.94 23.54 -24.84
N ILE A 71 -29.17 23.01 -25.79
CA ILE A 71 -27.81 23.51 -26.15
C ILE A 71 -27.74 24.24 -27.50
N ALA A 72 -28.85 24.47 -28.19
CA ALA A 72 -28.84 25.10 -29.52
C ALA A 72 -29.09 26.64 -29.52
N ALA A 73 -29.08 27.35 -28.40
CA ALA A 73 -29.51 28.76 -28.33
C ALA A 73 -28.44 29.78 -27.88
N VAL A 74 -27.15 29.46 -27.78
CA VAL A 74 -26.14 30.41 -27.25
C VAL A 74 -25.02 30.78 -28.26
N LEU A 75 -25.02 30.33 -29.49
CA LEU A 75 -23.92 30.58 -30.43
C LEU A 75 -24.23 31.57 -31.57
N VAL A 76 -25.20 32.46 -31.48
CA VAL A 76 -25.51 33.44 -32.53
C VAL A 76 -25.36 34.93 -32.08
N GLY A 77 -24.73 35.22 -30.98
CA GLY A 77 -24.75 36.58 -30.43
C GLY A 77 -23.40 37.29 -30.22
N ALA A 78 -22.34 37.02 -30.98
CA ALA A 78 -21.07 37.79 -30.81
C ALA A 78 -20.24 37.92 -32.11
N ALA A 79 -20.82 38.44 -33.16
CA ALA A 79 -20.09 38.88 -34.32
C ALA A 79 -20.65 40.23 -34.79
N CYS A 80 -20.15 41.31 -34.25
CA CYS A 80 -20.10 42.67 -34.82
C CYS A 80 -19.67 43.65 -33.72
N LEU A 81 -18.47 44.10 -33.76
CA LEU A 81 -18.05 45.46 -33.51
C LEU A 81 -16.51 45.55 -33.30
N GLY A 82 -15.84 46.07 -34.29
CA GLY A 82 -14.88 47.11 -34.15
C GLY A 82 -13.43 46.75 -34.46
N ALA A 83 -13.09 46.82 -35.74
CA ALA A 83 -11.72 46.97 -36.20
C ALA A 83 -11.17 48.36 -35.80
N LEU A 84 -9.91 48.43 -35.35
CA LEU A 84 -8.95 49.45 -35.74
C LEU A 84 -7.53 49.09 -35.27
N PRO A 85 -6.50 49.16 -36.13
CA PRO A 85 -5.15 48.76 -35.80
C PRO A 85 -4.36 49.97 -35.29
N LEU A 86 -3.73 49.87 -34.12
CA LEU A 86 -2.68 50.78 -33.70
C LEU A 86 -1.35 50.04 -33.67
N TRP A 87 -0.60 50.18 -34.72
CA TRP A 87 0.80 49.83 -34.80
C TRP A 87 1.61 50.64 -33.79
N ARG A 88 2.03 50.05 -32.72
CA ARG A 88 3.06 50.58 -31.84
C ARG A 88 4.29 49.71 -31.94
N ARG A 89 5.32 50.22 -32.61
CA ARG A 89 6.66 49.61 -32.66
C ARG A 89 7.19 49.48 -31.22
N GLN A 90 7.42 48.27 -30.79
CA GLN A 90 8.19 48.00 -29.57
C GLN A 90 9.66 47.82 -29.95
N PRO A 91 10.61 48.33 -29.13
CA PRO A 91 12.04 48.13 -29.37
C PRO A 91 12.41 46.67 -29.07
N VAL A 92 13.32 46.15 -29.91
CA VAL A 92 13.92 44.81 -29.72
C VAL A 92 14.78 44.84 -28.47
N GLY A 93 14.20 44.47 -27.34
CA GLY A 93 14.93 44.17 -26.11
C GLY A 93 15.35 42.72 -26.11
N SER A 94 16.62 42.46 -25.91
CA SER A 94 17.20 41.16 -25.70
C SER A 94 16.43 40.40 -24.59
N THR A 95 15.66 39.39 -24.97
CA THR A 95 15.00 38.48 -24.04
C THR A 95 16.07 37.61 -23.39
N PRO A 96 16.21 37.61 -22.04
CA PRO A 96 16.95 36.55 -21.38
C PRO A 96 16.24 35.22 -21.70
N ILE A 97 17.01 34.22 -22.03
CA ILE A 97 16.52 32.85 -22.20
C ILE A 97 15.84 32.49 -20.89
N ALA A 98 14.51 32.56 -20.88
CA ALA A 98 13.72 32.00 -19.78
C ALA A 98 13.96 30.49 -19.80
N VAL A 99 14.68 29.99 -18.80
CA VAL A 99 14.68 28.55 -18.49
C VAL A 99 13.22 28.23 -18.27
N ALA A 100 12.64 27.49 -19.21
CA ALA A 100 11.24 27.07 -19.11
C ALA A 100 11.10 26.22 -17.84
N ASN A 101 10.42 26.78 -16.84
CA ASN A 101 9.95 25.96 -15.73
C ASN A 101 9.08 24.85 -16.31
N PRO A 102 9.30 23.57 -15.92
CA PRO A 102 8.43 22.49 -16.35
C PRO A 102 6.98 22.85 -15.99
N PRO A 103 6.00 22.42 -16.82
CA PRO A 103 4.60 22.74 -16.58
C PRO A 103 4.19 22.27 -15.18
N ALA A 104 3.61 23.13 -14.38
CA ALA A 104 3.22 22.90 -12.98
C ALA A 104 2.42 21.59 -12.75
N GLY A 105 1.71 21.11 -13.76
CA GLY A 105 0.96 19.86 -13.70
C GLY A 105 1.79 18.56 -13.70
N ALA A 106 3.07 18.61 -14.09
CA ALA A 106 3.92 17.40 -14.10
C ALA A 106 4.48 17.08 -12.71
N ALA A 107 4.84 18.11 -11.93
CA ALA A 107 5.29 17.96 -10.54
C ALA A 107 4.15 17.44 -9.65
N ASP A 108 2.95 18.00 -9.81
CA ASP A 108 1.76 17.56 -9.07
C ASP A 108 1.41 16.09 -9.33
N GLY A 109 1.57 15.62 -10.57
CA GLY A 109 1.34 14.24 -10.97
C GLY A 109 2.35 13.26 -10.34
N TYR A 110 3.63 13.64 -10.29
CA TYR A 110 4.68 12.84 -9.67
C TYR A 110 4.45 12.69 -8.16
N ASP A 111 4.21 13.80 -7.47
CA ASP A 111 3.94 13.79 -6.03
C ASP A 111 2.67 13.03 -5.66
N ALA A 112 1.64 13.11 -6.48
CA ALA A 112 0.43 12.32 -6.30
C ALA A 112 0.70 10.82 -6.44
N ALA A 113 1.53 10.43 -7.40
CA ALA A 113 1.92 9.03 -7.61
C ALA A 113 2.78 8.52 -6.44
N ILE A 114 3.74 9.31 -5.94
CA ILE A 114 4.52 8.96 -4.75
C ILE A 114 3.61 8.76 -3.53
N ARG A 115 2.67 9.67 -3.27
CA ARG A 115 1.70 9.52 -2.17
C ARG A 115 0.86 8.27 -2.29
N LEU A 116 0.50 7.85 -3.51
CA LEU A 116 -0.23 6.61 -3.74
C LEU A 116 0.62 5.39 -3.41
N LEU A 117 1.91 5.37 -3.81
CA LEU A 117 2.85 4.30 -3.51
C LEU A 117 3.20 4.24 -2.02
N ALA A 118 3.20 5.36 -1.34
CA ALA A 118 3.45 5.47 0.10
C ALA A 118 2.34 4.86 0.96
N ARG A 119 1.11 4.72 0.43
CA ARG A 119 0.00 4.12 1.18
C ARG A 119 0.40 2.76 1.74
N ALA A 120 0.19 2.60 3.03
CA ALA A 120 0.49 1.38 3.75
C ALA A 120 -0.78 0.83 4.41
N GLU A 121 -0.81 -0.48 4.56
CA GLU A 121 -1.78 -1.17 5.39
C GLU A 121 -1.05 -1.73 6.61
N ALA A 122 -1.65 -1.60 7.78
CA ALA A 122 -1.06 -2.11 8.99
C ALA A 122 -1.03 -3.66 8.96
N PRO A 123 0.11 -4.29 9.29
CA PRO A 123 0.19 -5.74 9.34
C PRO A 123 -0.70 -6.28 10.46
N ARG A 124 -1.26 -7.47 10.26
CA ARG A 124 -2.03 -8.12 11.32
C ARG A 124 -1.12 -8.48 12.49
N TYR A 125 -1.56 -8.14 13.69
CA TYR A 125 -0.90 -8.60 14.90
C TYR A 125 -1.38 -10.02 15.23
N VAL A 126 -0.43 -10.95 15.34
CA VAL A 126 -0.67 -12.31 15.86
C VAL A 126 0.02 -12.40 17.20
N PRO A 127 -0.71 -12.59 18.30
CA PRO A 127 -0.11 -12.71 19.62
C PRO A 127 0.91 -13.85 19.66
N SER A 128 2.15 -13.52 19.96
CA SER A 128 3.24 -14.48 20.13
C SER A 128 4.00 -14.12 21.40
N ARG A 129 4.69 -15.11 21.98
CA ARG A 129 5.57 -14.85 23.13
C ARG A 129 6.79 -14.06 22.69
N LEU A 130 7.13 -13.02 23.45
CA LEU A 130 8.34 -12.25 23.24
C LEU A 130 9.53 -13.01 23.79
N ARG A 131 10.55 -13.26 22.98
CA ARG A 131 11.76 -13.94 23.44
C ARG A 131 12.52 -13.05 24.43
N GLY A 132 12.80 -13.57 25.60
CA GLY A 132 13.59 -12.87 26.62
C GLY A 132 12.81 -11.89 27.50
N ALA A 133 11.55 -11.60 27.17
CA ALA A 133 10.73 -10.69 27.95
C ALA A 133 10.23 -11.34 29.25
N SER A 134 10.13 -10.54 30.31
CA SER A 134 9.43 -10.96 31.55
C SER A 134 7.92 -11.03 31.32
N ALA A 135 7.21 -11.79 32.17
CA ALA A 135 5.75 -11.87 32.08
C ALA A 135 5.08 -10.48 32.15
N SER A 136 5.61 -9.55 32.97
CA SER A 136 5.10 -8.18 33.06
C SER A 136 5.33 -7.37 31.77
N GLN A 137 6.43 -7.60 31.05
CA GLN A 137 6.69 -6.95 29.76
C GLN A 137 5.76 -7.50 28.68
N GLU A 138 5.52 -8.83 28.65
CA GLU A 138 4.56 -9.44 27.72
C GLU A 138 3.14 -8.91 27.96
N ASP A 139 2.71 -8.78 29.22
CA ASP A 139 1.39 -8.26 29.55
C ASP A 139 1.26 -6.78 29.19
N ALA A 140 2.28 -5.97 29.44
CA ALA A 140 2.31 -4.56 29.04
C ALA A 140 2.26 -4.41 27.51
N PHE A 141 3.02 -5.23 26.77
CA PHE A 141 3.00 -5.21 25.32
C PHE A 141 1.63 -5.67 24.77
N ARG A 142 1.05 -6.71 25.34
CA ARG A 142 -0.30 -7.19 24.94
C ARG A 142 -1.35 -6.12 25.15
N ALA A 143 -1.32 -5.44 26.29
CA ALA A 143 -2.22 -4.32 26.58
C ALA A 143 -2.03 -3.15 25.60
N ALA A 144 -0.78 -2.82 25.22
CA ALA A 144 -0.48 -1.80 24.23
C ALA A 144 -0.95 -2.16 22.81
N MET A 145 -1.08 -3.46 22.51
CA MET A 145 -1.57 -3.94 21.21
C MET A 145 -3.11 -3.99 21.12
N GLU A 146 -3.85 -3.84 22.20
CA GLU A 146 -5.32 -3.80 22.13
C GLU A 146 -5.86 -2.65 21.26
N PRO A 147 -5.42 -1.38 21.43
CA PRO A 147 -5.83 -0.31 20.52
C PRO A 147 -5.36 -0.55 19.07
N TYR A 148 -4.18 -1.14 18.86
CA TYR A 148 -3.72 -1.50 17.53
C TYR A 148 -4.70 -2.44 16.81
N MET A 149 -5.17 -3.49 17.49
CA MET A 149 -6.13 -4.44 16.93
C MET A 149 -7.49 -3.80 16.60
N ARG A 150 -7.85 -2.73 17.26
CA ARG A 150 -9.05 -1.92 16.96
C ARG A 150 -8.85 -0.87 15.86
N GLY A 151 -7.60 -0.73 15.36
CA GLY A 151 -7.25 0.30 14.37
C GLY A 151 -7.00 1.69 14.98
N ASP A 152 -6.98 1.82 16.30
CA ASP A 152 -6.61 3.06 16.99
C ASP A 152 -5.09 3.16 17.11
N TYR A 153 -4.46 3.52 15.99
CA TYR A 153 -3.00 3.60 15.91
C TYR A 153 -2.41 4.74 16.74
N GLY A 154 -3.20 5.79 17.01
CA GLY A 154 -2.78 6.89 17.86
C GLY A 154 -2.59 6.42 19.31
N ALA A 155 -3.63 5.81 19.89
CA ALA A 155 -3.57 5.27 21.25
C ALA A 155 -2.53 4.14 21.35
N ALA A 156 -2.41 3.29 20.33
CA ALA A 156 -1.38 2.24 20.27
C ALA A 156 0.03 2.83 20.30
N ALA A 157 0.30 3.90 19.54
CA ALA A 157 1.60 4.56 19.53
C ALA A 157 1.99 5.09 20.93
N GLU A 158 1.06 5.75 21.62
CA GLU A 158 1.30 6.24 22.97
C GLU A 158 1.58 5.11 23.97
N ALA A 159 0.84 4.00 23.87
CA ALA A 159 1.04 2.84 24.73
C ALA A 159 2.34 2.07 24.44
N LEU A 160 2.76 2.01 23.16
CA LEU A 160 4.00 1.33 22.76
C LEU A 160 5.27 2.15 23.04
N ARG A 161 5.19 3.48 23.04
CA ARG A 161 6.35 4.38 23.22
C ARG A 161 7.23 4.07 24.44
N PRO A 162 6.70 3.83 25.64
CA PRO A 162 7.51 3.47 26.80
C PRO A 162 8.15 2.08 26.69
N LEU A 163 7.63 1.21 25.82
CA LEU A 163 8.10 -0.17 25.61
C LEU A 163 9.15 -0.25 24.48
N ALA A 164 9.13 0.68 23.55
CA ALA A 164 10.05 0.76 22.42
C ALA A 164 11.39 1.37 22.86
N LYS A 165 12.25 0.54 23.45
CA LYS A 165 13.60 0.91 23.88
C LYS A 165 14.62 0.13 23.04
N PRO A 166 15.87 0.62 22.88
CA PRO A 166 16.89 -0.09 22.08
C PRO A 166 17.43 -1.33 22.85
N LEU A 167 16.57 -2.30 23.12
CA LEU A 167 16.86 -3.55 23.80
C LEU A 167 16.40 -4.73 22.93
N PRO A 168 17.08 -5.87 22.96
CA PRO A 168 16.73 -7.02 22.10
C PRO A 168 15.32 -7.58 22.32
N ASP A 169 14.74 -7.41 23.50
CA ASP A 169 13.39 -7.84 23.87
C ASP A 169 12.28 -6.85 23.48
N SER A 170 12.64 -5.67 22.99
CA SER A 170 11.70 -4.60 22.62
C SER A 170 11.50 -4.43 21.11
N VAL A 171 12.16 -5.25 20.26
CA VAL A 171 12.09 -5.16 18.79
C VAL A 171 10.65 -5.13 18.27
N ALA A 172 9.77 -5.96 18.85
CA ALA A 172 8.36 -5.97 18.51
C ALA A 172 7.69 -4.63 18.79
N ALA A 173 7.97 -4.02 19.96
CA ALA A 173 7.40 -2.73 20.33
C ALA A 173 7.90 -1.61 19.41
N GLU A 174 9.18 -1.60 19.05
CA GLU A 174 9.74 -0.65 18.08
C GLU A 174 9.11 -0.81 16.69
N PHE A 175 8.96 -2.04 16.23
CA PHE A 175 8.33 -2.31 14.94
C PHE A 175 6.88 -1.81 14.91
N TYR A 176 6.04 -2.23 15.87
CA TYR A 176 4.64 -1.82 15.89
C TYR A 176 4.47 -0.32 16.18
N LEU A 177 5.35 0.31 16.96
CA LEU A 177 5.38 1.76 17.10
C LEU A 177 5.67 2.44 15.75
N GLY A 178 6.65 1.94 14.99
CA GLY A 178 6.94 2.43 13.64
C GLY A 178 5.73 2.33 12.72
N ILE A 179 4.99 1.20 12.76
CA ILE A 179 3.75 1.02 12.01
C ILE A 179 2.69 2.03 12.45
N CYS A 180 2.45 2.18 13.75
CA CYS A 180 1.47 3.14 14.28
C CYS A 180 1.77 4.58 13.85
N LEU A 181 3.04 4.99 13.90
CA LEU A 181 3.48 6.31 13.45
C LEU A 181 3.26 6.50 11.94
N LEU A 182 3.51 5.46 11.13
CA LEU A 182 3.22 5.49 9.70
C LEU A 182 1.72 5.65 9.42
N MET A 183 0.89 4.88 10.12
CA MET A 183 -0.57 4.92 9.96
C MET A 183 -1.19 6.25 10.41
N THR A 184 -0.56 6.94 11.36
CA THR A 184 -0.97 8.29 11.82
C THR A 184 -0.33 9.43 11.03
N GLY A 185 0.44 9.13 9.98
CA GLY A 185 1.04 10.12 9.09
C GLY A 185 2.38 10.71 9.57
N ASN A 186 2.92 10.23 10.67
CA ASN A 186 4.25 10.65 11.14
C ASN A 186 5.34 9.81 10.44
N ALA A 187 5.61 10.15 9.19
CA ALA A 187 6.56 9.41 8.33
C ALA A 187 7.99 9.42 8.88
N GLU A 188 8.44 10.55 9.42
CA GLU A 188 9.79 10.71 9.98
C GLU A 188 9.97 9.84 11.23
N GLY A 189 9.04 9.92 12.18
CA GLY A 189 9.06 9.08 13.37
C GLY A 189 8.95 7.59 13.05
N ALA A 190 8.14 7.22 12.05
CA ALA A 190 8.04 5.86 11.55
C ALA A 190 9.39 5.36 11.00
N ALA A 191 10.04 6.15 10.14
CA ALA A 191 11.34 5.81 9.57
C ALA A 191 12.41 5.66 10.67
N GLN A 192 12.39 6.51 11.69
CA GLN A 192 13.30 6.42 12.82
C GLN A 192 13.14 5.11 13.59
N GLN A 193 11.91 4.73 13.94
CA GLN A 193 11.64 3.48 14.68
C GLN A 193 11.98 2.25 13.85
N LEU A 194 11.65 2.24 12.55
CA LEU A 194 11.94 1.11 11.68
C LEU A 194 13.45 0.94 11.42
N ARG A 195 14.22 2.01 11.37
CA ARG A 195 15.70 1.95 11.37
C ARG A 195 16.27 1.42 12.68
N ALA A 196 15.63 1.73 13.82
CA ALA A 196 16.05 1.15 15.10
C ALA A 196 15.87 -0.37 15.11
N VAL A 197 14.78 -0.89 14.50
CA VAL A 197 14.60 -2.34 14.29
C VAL A 197 15.72 -2.92 13.41
N GLU A 198 16.11 -2.26 12.32
CA GLU A 198 17.24 -2.71 11.48
C GLU A 198 18.57 -2.77 12.25
N ALA A 199 18.82 -1.79 13.11
CA ALA A 199 20.03 -1.74 13.91
C ALA A 199 20.17 -2.89 14.92
N GLN A 200 19.09 -3.57 15.26
CA GLN A 200 19.08 -4.74 16.14
C GLN A 200 19.51 -6.05 15.41
N GLY A 201 19.73 -6.00 14.10
CA GLY A 201 20.26 -7.11 13.33
C GLY A 201 19.19 -8.15 12.94
N ASP A 202 19.57 -9.42 12.93
CA ASP A 202 18.72 -10.52 12.45
C ASP A 202 17.60 -10.83 13.44
N THR A 203 16.41 -10.31 13.11
CA THR A 203 15.18 -10.49 13.89
C THR A 203 14.02 -10.85 12.96
N PRO A 204 12.95 -11.48 13.46
CA PRO A 204 11.75 -11.75 12.66
C PRO A 204 11.08 -10.49 12.08
N TYR A 205 11.43 -9.32 12.61
CA TYR A 205 10.89 -8.03 12.16
C TYR A 205 11.78 -7.32 11.13
N LEU A 206 13.00 -7.82 10.84
CA LEU A 206 13.95 -7.13 9.98
C LEU A 206 13.42 -6.93 8.55
N GLU A 207 12.93 -8.00 7.92
CA GLU A 207 12.37 -7.91 6.56
C GLU A 207 11.12 -7.01 6.49
N PRO A 208 10.08 -7.24 7.33
CA PRO A 208 8.92 -6.33 7.32
C PRO A 208 9.30 -4.89 7.70
N ALA A 209 10.27 -4.66 8.60
CA ALA A 209 10.72 -3.32 8.93
C ALA A 209 11.30 -2.59 7.71
N ARG A 210 12.11 -3.24 6.88
CA ARG A 210 12.64 -2.68 5.64
C ARG A 210 11.55 -2.33 4.64
N PHE A 211 10.55 -3.19 4.49
CA PHE A 211 9.41 -2.91 3.62
C PHE A 211 8.61 -1.69 4.08
N TYR A 212 8.28 -1.60 5.37
CA TYR A 212 7.56 -0.46 5.92
C TYR A 212 8.41 0.81 6.03
N LEU A 213 9.72 0.67 6.21
CA LEU A 213 10.66 1.79 6.11
C LEU A 213 10.60 2.42 4.72
N ALA A 214 10.56 1.62 3.66
CA ALA A 214 10.38 2.15 2.30
C ALA A 214 9.06 2.93 2.16
N LYS A 215 7.96 2.45 2.76
CA LYS A 215 6.68 3.17 2.79
C LYS A 215 6.78 4.51 3.54
N ALA A 216 7.45 4.52 4.68
CA ALA A 216 7.70 5.73 5.46
C ALA A 216 8.55 6.75 4.70
N LEU A 217 9.62 6.29 4.04
CA LEU A 217 10.50 7.11 3.22
C LEU A 217 9.77 7.71 2.00
N LEU A 218 8.91 6.92 1.33
CA LEU A 218 8.04 7.44 0.26
C LEU A 218 7.06 8.50 0.78
N SER A 219 6.50 8.33 1.98
CA SER A 219 5.65 9.35 2.60
C SER A 219 6.40 10.65 2.86
N GLY A 220 7.71 10.57 3.15
CA GLY A 220 8.62 11.70 3.28
C GLY A 220 9.26 12.15 1.95
N SER A 221 8.85 11.60 0.81
CA SER A 221 9.39 11.88 -0.53
C SER A 221 10.87 11.46 -0.73
N ASP A 222 11.43 10.65 0.15
CA ASP A 222 12.76 10.05 -0.01
C ASP A 222 12.67 8.80 -0.88
N VAL A 223 12.60 9.00 -2.19
CA VAL A 223 12.47 7.92 -3.19
C VAL A 223 13.73 7.04 -3.26
N GLN A 224 14.90 7.63 -3.06
CA GLN A 224 16.16 6.88 -3.13
C GLN A 224 16.35 5.99 -1.90
N GLY A 225 16.09 6.52 -0.71
CA GLY A 225 16.11 5.73 0.52
C GLY A 225 15.07 4.60 0.48
N ALA A 226 13.86 4.86 -0.04
CA ALA A 226 12.84 3.85 -0.21
C ALA A 226 13.27 2.72 -1.14
N ARG A 227 13.91 3.05 -2.28
CA ARG A 227 14.45 2.05 -3.20
C ARG A 227 15.47 1.16 -2.52
N HIS A 228 16.43 1.76 -1.82
CA HIS A 228 17.45 1.03 -1.10
C HIS A 228 16.87 0.08 -0.05
N ALA A 229 15.89 0.54 0.75
CA ALA A 229 15.22 -0.28 1.74
C ALA A 229 14.47 -1.48 1.10
N LEU A 230 13.84 -1.28 -0.07
CA LEU A 230 13.19 -2.36 -0.81
C LEU A 230 14.20 -3.38 -1.37
N GLU A 231 15.33 -2.93 -1.90
CA GLU A 231 16.39 -3.81 -2.40
C GLU A 231 16.95 -4.69 -1.27
N LEU A 232 17.13 -4.12 -0.08
CA LEU A 232 17.54 -4.87 1.10
C LEU A 232 16.47 -5.87 1.56
N ALA A 233 15.18 -5.52 1.51
CA ALA A 233 14.08 -6.44 1.83
C ALA A 233 14.03 -7.61 0.84
N ILE A 234 14.12 -7.34 -0.47
CA ILE A 234 14.15 -8.36 -1.53
C ILE A 234 15.33 -9.33 -1.34
N GLY A 235 16.50 -8.80 -0.93
CA GLY A 235 17.71 -9.61 -0.70
C GLY A 235 17.53 -10.66 0.40
N MET A 236 16.56 -10.49 1.32
CA MET A 236 16.29 -11.44 2.39
C MET A 236 15.50 -12.67 1.93
N ARG A 237 14.79 -12.58 0.80
CA ARG A 237 13.97 -13.67 0.21
C ARG A 237 12.92 -14.24 1.19
N GLY A 238 12.31 -13.36 1.98
CA GLY A 238 11.27 -13.72 2.95
C GLY A 238 9.86 -13.47 2.45
N ASP A 239 8.91 -13.33 3.37
CA ASP A 239 7.48 -13.22 3.08
C ASP A 239 7.10 -11.93 2.35
N ARG A 240 7.90 -10.88 2.47
CA ARG A 240 7.66 -9.57 1.85
C ARG A 240 8.39 -9.35 0.52
N GLU A 241 9.14 -10.35 0.03
CA GLU A 241 9.89 -10.24 -1.21
C GLU A 241 9.01 -9.85 -2.40
N ALA A 242 7.87 -10.51 -2.57
CA ALA A 242 6.94 -10.23 -3.68
C ALA A 242 6.36 -8.81 -3.59
N ASP A 243 5.92 -8.38 -2.41
CA ASP A 243 5.39 -7.05 -2.17
C ASP A 243 6.46 -5.96 -2.42
N ALA A 244 7.68 -6.20 -1.96
CA ALA A 244 8.81 -5.30 -2.14
C ALA A 244 9.20 -5.17 -3.62
N ARG A 245 9.25 -6.27 -4.37
CA ARG A 245 9.48 -6.26 -5.83
C ARG A 245 8.40 -5.48 -6.56
N GLN A 246 7.14 -5.76 -6.27
CA GLN A 246 6.02 -5.06 -6.90
C GLN A 246 6.07 -3.55 -6.63
N LEU A 247 6.38 -3.14 -5.40
CA LEU A 247 6.51 -1.72 -5.07
C LEU A 247 7.68 -1.09 -5.81
N LEU A 248 8.85 -1.76 -5.85
CA LEU A 248 10.04 -1.29 -6.57
C LEU A 248 9.78 -1.12 -8.07
N ASP A 249 9.07 -2.05 -8.71
CA ASP A 249 8.72 -1.97 -10.12
C ASP A 249 7.75 -0.82 -10.41
N ARG A 250 6.77 -0.59 -9.53
CA ARG A 250 5.89 0.59 -9.62
C ARG A 250 6.67 1.90 -9.47
N MET A 251 7.68 1.96 -8.59
CA MET A 251 8.56 3.13 -8.45
C MET A 251 9.40 3.37 -9.70
N ARG A 252 9.87 2.31 -10.38
CA ARG A 252 10.62 2.41 -11.65
C ARG A 252 9.75 2.92 -12.80
N ALA A 253 8.45 2.62 -12.77
CA ALA A 253 7.49 3.07 -13.77
C ALA A 253 7.03 4.53 -13.57
N LEU A 254 7.45 5.21 -12.49
CA LEU A 254 7.17 6.63 -12.31
C LEU A 254 7.82 7.47 -13.42
N PRO A 255 7.15 8.55 -13.87
CA PRO A 255 7.79 9.51 -14.74
C PRO A 255 9.07 10.03 -14.08
N LYS A 256 10.08 10.38 -14.89
CA LYS A 256 11.30 10.98 -14.34
C LYS A 256 10.92 12.26 -13.61
N GLN A 257 11.53 12.45 -12.45
CA GLN A 257 11.38 13.69 -11.70
C GLN A 257 11.74 14.88 -12.62
N PRO A 258 10.88 15.89 -12.70
CA PRO A 258 11.06 17.04 -13.58
C PRO A 258 12.33 17.85 -13.26
#